data_aefe6ed6f2ed14a524d2eecbd70fdf01
#
_entry.id   aefe6ed6f2ed14a524d2eecbd70fdf01
#
_cell.length_a   1.000
_cell.length_b   1.000
_cell.length_c   1.000
_cell.angle_alpha   90.00
_cell.angle_beta   90.00
_cell.angle_gamma   90.00
#
_symmetry.space_group_name_H-M   'P 1'
#
loop_
_entity.id
_entity.type
_entity.pdbx_description
1 polymer ?
#
loop_
_entity_poly.entity_id
_entity_poly.type
_entity_poly.pdbx_seq_one_letter_code
_entity_poly.pdbx_strand_id
1 'polypeptide(L)'
;MYTGTGGSIKMNVLTEEYAELTNQSQVQLNLKNKGEYKVTLQYEVLTGKFFAKMTGNEIIEPEPEGYPEKLYMIGDEFGNWNWNSTNVVEMAPVGQLGNGAFWTIKYFNAGQGIKWASEKSDAESFASLGTNVNYVVGSNGRATVETSGLYLVYVDMNRNLITFEKPAVYGIGECFDGQEVSFDLSGQNFSAVTTT
;
A
#
# COMPACT_ATOMS: atom_id res chain seq x y z
N MET A 1 27.34 -32.60 8.58
CA MET A 1 26.68 -32.16 7.33
C MET A 1 26.04 -33.41 6.72
N TYR A 2 24.70 -33.51 6.72
CA TYR A 2 24.00 -34.69 6.21
C TYR A 2 23.88 -34.54 4.69
N THR A 3 24.51 -35.43 3.95
CA THR A 3 24.40 -35.54 2.50
C THR A 3 23.57 -36.78 2.11
N GLY A 4 22.40 -36.94 2.69
CA GLY A 4 21.45 -37.98 2.32
C GLY A 4 20.51 -37.46 1.23
N THR A 5 20.15 -38.32 0.29
CA THR A 5 19.08 -38.07 -0.69
C THR A 5 17.79 -37.77 0.05
N GLY A 6 17.45 -36.52 0.05
CA GLY A 6 16.62 -35.82 0.97
C GLY A 6 15.15 -36.27 1.06
N GLY A 7 14.61 -36.11 2.24
CA GLY A 7 13.18 -36.20 2.52
C GLY A 7 12.52 -34.82 2.57
N SER A 8 11.27 -34.75 2.20
CA SER A 8 10.48 -33.52 2.30
C SER A 8 9.59 -33.58 3.54
N ILE A 9 9.82 -32.65 4.50
CA ILE A 9 8.87 -32.40 5.57
C ILE A 9 8.12 -31.13 5.20
N LYS A 10 6.84 -31.24 4.98
CA LYS A 10 5.96 -30.08 4.99
C LYS A 10 5.58 -29.81 6.44
N MET A 11 6.29 -28.92 7.10
CA MET A 11 5.87 -28.40 8.40
C MET A 11 4.99 -27.17 8.12
N ASN A 12 3.68 -27.39 8.06
CA ASN A 12 2.72 -26.29 7.86
C ASN A 12 2.43 -25.51 9.16
N VAL A 13 2.96 -25.96 10.29
CA VAL A 13 2.74 -25.38 11.62
C VAL A 13 3.99 -25.57 12.44
N LEU A 14 4.38 -24.54 13.20
CA LEU A 14 5.36 -24.67 14.28
C LEU A 14 4.83 -25.68 15.28
N THR A 15 5.43 -26.84 15.39
CA THR A 15 5.10 -27.82 16.43
C THR A 15 6.32 -28.00 17.32
N GLU A 16 6.07 -28.03 18.64
CA GLU A 16 7.08 -28.37 19.64
C GLU A 16 7.29 -29.90 19.71
N GLU A 17 6.57 -30.65 18.93
CA GLU A 17 6.65 -32.11 18.88
C GLU A 17 7.62 -32.57 17.78
N TYR A 18 8.29 -33.70 18.05
CA TYR A 18 9.19 -34.32 17.08
C TYR A 18 8.39 -35.02 15.98
N ALA A 19 8.66 -34.66 14.74
CA ALA A 19 8.14 -35.34 13.56
C ALA A 19 9.19 -36.28 12.96
N GLU A 20 8.80 -37.51 12.60
CA GLU A 20 9.69 -38.45 11.93
C GLU A 20 10.03 -37.97 10.53
N LEU A 21 11.33 -37.97 10.22
CA LEU A 21 11.85 -37.67 8.89
C LEU A 21 11.85 -38.96 8.05
N THR A 22 10.89 -39.07 7.13
CA THR A 22 10.85 -40.17 6.19
C THR A 22 11.72 -39.90 4.96
N ASN A 23 12.13 -40.97 4.28
CA ASN A 23 13.12 -40.97 3.18
C ASN A 23 12.57 -40.34 1.88
N GLN A 24 12.10 -39.11 1.92
CA GLN A 24 11.69 -38.32 0.74
C GLN A 24 12.64 -37.16 0.53
N SER A 25 12.88 -36.83 -0.73
CA SER A 25 14.06 -36.12 -1.19
C SER A 25 14.19 -34.61 -0.94
N GLN A 26 13.35 -33.96 -0.17
CA GLN A 26 13.50 -32.53 0.17
C GLN A 26 12.80 -32.16 1.48
N VAL A 27 13.50 -31.44 2.35
CA VAL A 27 12.91 -30.78 3.53
C VAL A 27 12.54 -29.37 3.13
N GLN A 28 11.25 -29.07 3.06
CA GLN A 28 10.76 -27.71 2.87
C GLN A 28 10.22 -27.19 4.19
N LEU A 29 10.79 -26.09 4.66
CA LEU A 29 10.29 -25.34 5.82
C LEU A 29 9.43 -24.19 5.30
N ASN A 30 8.12 -24.29 5.48
CA ASN A 30 7.21 -23.18 5.21
C ASN A 30 7.02 -22.36 6.49
N LEU A 31 7.79 -21.29 6.60
CA LEU A 31 7.67 -20.33 7.69
C LEU A 31 6.55 -19.34 7.36
N LYS A 32 5.56 -19.22 8.23
CA LYS A 32 4.47 -18.25 8.05
C LYS A 32 4.90 -16.82 8.40
N ASN A 33 5.80 -16.69 9.38
CA ASN A 33 6.25 -15.40 9.90
C ASN A 33 7.76 -15.32 9.90
N LYS A 34 8.29 -14.12 9.85
CA LYS A 34 9.72 -13.87 10.07
C LYS A 34 10.04 -14.06 11.54
N GLY A 35 11.17 -14.66 11.85
CA GLY A 35 11.58 -14.86 13.24
C GLY A 35 12.82 -15.74 13.37
N GLU A 36 13.32 -15.89 14.59
CA GLU A 36 14.37 -16.84 14.91
C GLU A 36 13.77 -18.20 15.20
N TYR A 37 14.21 -19.20 14.47
CA TYR A 37 13.73 -20.57 14.59
C TYR A 37 14.89 -21.50 14.92
N LYS A 38 14.68 -22.36 15.93
CA LYS A 38 15.62 -23.41 16.29
C LYS A 38 15.10 -24.74 15.79
N VAL A 39 15.82 -25.32 14.82
CA VAL A 39 15.55 -26.69 14.35
C VAL A 39 16.42 -27.65 15.13
N THR A 40 15.80 -28.62 15.80
CA THR A 40 16.49 -29.68 16.53
C THR A 40 16.30 -30.99 15.77
N LEU A 41 17.41 -31.65 15.43
CA LEU A 41 17.42 -32.96 14.82
C LEU A 41 17.78 -34.01 15.89
N GLN A 42 17.06 -35.12 15.89
CA GLN A 42 17.30 -36.25 16.76
C GLN A 42 17.43 -37.53 15.91
N TYR A 43 18.45 -38.31 16.18
CA TYR A 43 18.61 -39.65 15.60
C TYR A 43 18.39 -40.70 16.67
N GLU A 44 17.47 -41.61 16.41
CA GLU A 44 17.18 -42.76 17.28
C GLU A 44 17.96 -43.98 16.81
N VAL A 45 18.98 -44.32 17.57
CA VAL A 45 19.94 -45.38 17.19
C VAL A 45 19.29 -46.76 17.07
N LEU A 46 18.30 -47.06 17.90
CA LEU A 46 17.65 -48.38 17.94
C LEU A 46 16.77 -48.62 16.69
N THR A 47 16.14 -47.60 16.18
CA THR A 47 15.22 -47.70 15.04
C THR A 47 15.83 -47.18 13.72
N GLY A 48 16.98 -46.52 13.82
CA GLY A 48 17.61 -45.89 12.66
C GLY A 48 16.82 -44.69 12.11
N LYS A 49 15.90 -44.14 12.87
CA LYS A 49 15.00 -43.06 12.45
C LYS A 49 15.53 -41.69 12.83
N PHE A 50 15.23 -40.72 11.97
CA PHE A 50 15.48 -39.32 12.24
C PHE A 50 14.17 -38.59 12.56
N PHE A 51 14.27 -37.70 13.51
CA PHE A 51 13.18 -36.83 13.91
C PHE A 51 13.63 -35.37 13.88
N ALA A 52 12.74 -34.48 13.59
CA ALA A 52 12.97 -33.03 13.69
C ALA A 52 11.84 -32.37 14.45
N LYS A 53 12.20 -31.36 15.22
CA LYS A 53 11.26 -30.38 15.75
C LYS A 53 11.75 -28.99 15.47
N MET A 54 10.84 -28.06 15.37
CA MET A 54 11.14 -26.67 15.23
C MET A 54 10.46 -25.89 16.36
N THR A 55 11.27 -25.17 17.11
CA THR A 55 10.78 -24.20 18.10
C THR A 55 11.19 -22.82 17.63
N GLY A 56 10.30 -21.85 17.72
CA GLY A 56 10.58 -20.46 17.37
C GLY A 56 10.03 -19.52 18.41
N ASN A 57 10.77 -18.48 18.68
CA ASN A 57 10.17 -17.27 19.21
C ASN A 57 9.59 -16.56 18.01
N GLU A 58 8.29 -16.59 17.89
CA GLU A 58 7.59 -15.76 16.96
C GLU A 58 7.92 -14.31 17.34
N ILE A 59 8.81 -13.68 16.57
CA ILE A 59 8.87 -12.23 16.61
C ILE A 59 7.56 -11.82 15.94
N ILE A 60 6.56 -11.53 16.76
CA ILE A 60 5.40 -10.79 16.32
C ILE A 60 5.98 -9.42 16.00
N GLU A 61 6.45 -9.22 14.75
CA GLU A 61 6.54 -7.86 14.26
C GLU A 61 5.12 -7.31 14.43
N PRO A 62 4.95 -6.19 15.16
CA PRO A 62 3.62 -5.57 15.21
C PRO A 62 3.15 -5.51 13.76
N GLU A 63 1.95 -5.99 13.50
CA GLU A 63 1.36 -5.81 12.15
C GLU A 63 1.61 -4.36 11.82
N PRO A 64 2.24 -4.05 10.66
CA PRO A 64 2.51 -2.68 10.31
C PRO A 64 1.19 -1.95 10.52
N GLU A 65 1.20 -0.95 11.41
CA GLU A 65 -0.01 -0.19 11.73
C GLU A 65 -0.61 0.14 10.38
N GLY A 66 -1.79 -0.42 10.11
CA GLY A 66 -2.40 -0.33 8.80
C GLY A 66 -2.48 1.14 8.44
N TYR A 67 -2.26 1.49 7.18
CA TYR A 67 -2.42 2.88 6.76
C TYR A 67 -3.81 3.38 7.16
N PRO A 68 -3.98 4.69 7.40
CA PRO A 68 -5.26 5.23 7.81
C PRO A 68 -6.35 4.87 6.80
N GLU A 69 -7.56 4.62 7.29
CA GLU A 69 -8.72 4.37 6.44
C GLU A 69 -9.22 5.63 5.73
N LYS A 70 -8.88 6.80 6.27
CA LYS A 70 -9.30 8.11 5.77
C LYS A 70 -8.12 9.05 5.66
N LEU A 71 -8.17 9.91 4.66
CA LEU A 71 -7.26 11.02 4.49
C LEU A 71 -8.06 12.28 4.20
N TYR A 72 -7.73 13.35 4.89
CA TYR A 72 -8.34 14.65 4.74
C TYR A 72 -7.34 15.63 4.14
N MET A 73 -7.83 16.53 3.28
CA MET A 73 -7.06 17.65 2.76
C MET A 73 -7.68 18.96 3.23
N ILE A 74 -6.85 19.82 3.79
CA ILE A 74 -7.22 21.15 4.27
C ILE A 74 -6.31 22.21 3.64
N GLY A 75 -6.78 23.43 3.54
CA GLY A 75 -5.97 24.52 3.01
C GLY A 75 -6.73 25.83 2.93
N ASP A 76 -6.10 26.82 2.28
CA ASP A 76 -6.67 28.15 2.10
C ASP A 76 -8.05 28.10 1.41
N GLU A 77 -8.22 27.21 0.43
CA GLU A 77 -9.48 27.03 -0.30
C GLU A 77 -10.33 25.88 0.24
N PHE A 78 -9.75 25.00 1.04
CA PHE A 78 -10.38 23.79 1.57
C PHE A 78 -10.51 23.89 3.09
N GLY A 79 -11.56 24.54 3.54
CA GLY A 79 -11.83 24.69 4.97
C GLY A 79 -11.15 25.87 5.64
N ASN A 80 -10.33 26.65 4.92
CA ASN A 80 -9.62 27.83 5.45
C ASN A 80 -8.90 27.52 6.79
N TRP A 81 -8.16 26.41 6.82
CA TRP A 81 -7.40 25.91 7.98
C TRP A 81 -8.25 25.58 9.22
N ASN A 82 -9.57 25.47 9.06
CA ASN A 82 -10.49 25.06 10.11
C ASN A 82 -10.98 23.63 9.87
N TRP A 83 -10.48 22.69 10.63
CA TRP A 83 -10.81 21.27 10.51
C TRP A 83 -12.30 20.95 10.75
N ASN A 84 -13.04 21.84 11.43
CA ASN A 84 -14.48 21.70 11.60
C ASN A 84 -15.30 22.22 10.41
N SER A 85 -14.64 22.78 9.40
CA SER A 85 -15.31 23.26 8.20
C SER A 85 -15.86 22.08 7.37
N THR A 86 -17.04 22.27 6.81
CA THR A 86 -17.64 21.33 5.84
C THR A 86 -16.90 21.30 4.52
N ASN A 87 -16.01 22.28 4.26
CA ASN A 87 -15.21 22.39 3.05
C ASN A 87 -13.87 21.63 3.13
N VAL A 88 -13.55 21.03 4.27
CA VAL A 88 -12.43 20.08 4.36
C VAL A 88 -12.72 18.89 3.45
N VAL A 89 -11.77 18.54 2.61
CA VAL A 89 -11.95 17.48 1.62
C VAL A 89 -11.59 16.13 2.24
N GLU A 90 -12.53 15.21 2.33
CA GLU A 90 -12.23 13.80 2.56
C GLU A 90 -11.86 13.18 1.20
N MET A 91 -10.65 12.67 1.09
CA MET A 91 -10.15 12.04 -0.13
C MET A 91 -10.73 10.63 -0.27
N ALA A 92 -11.01 10.22 -1.52
CA ALA A 92 -11.50 8.87 -1.78
C ALA A 92 -10.36 7.85 -1.67
N PRO A 93 -10.56 6.71 -1.02
CA PRO A 93 -9.58 5.64 -1.01
C PRO A 93 -9.48 4.98 -2.39
N VAL A 94 -8.29 4.47 -2.70
CA VAL A 94 -8.04 3.65 -3.90
C VAL A 94 -8.04 2.18 -3.49
N GLY A 95 -9.04 1.43 -3.96
CA GLY A 95 -9.17 0.01 -3.62
C GLY A 95 -9.67 -0.22 -2.20
N GLN A 96 -9.01 -1.11 -1.46
CA GLN A 96 -9.41 -1.46 -0.09
C GLN A 96 -9.04 -0.35 0.91
N LEU A 97 -9.87 -0.17 1.95
CA LEU A 97 -9.56 0.70 3.08
C LEU A 97 -8.27 0.24 3.77
N GLY A 98 -7.49 1.19 4.26
CA GLY A 98 -6.24 0.88 4.96
C GLY A 98 -5.05 0.53 4.07
N ASN A 99 -5.16 0.61 2.74
CA ASN A 99 -4.04 0.40 1.83
C ASN A 99 -3.12 1.62 1.68
N GLY A 100 -3.48 2.75 2.28
CA GLY A 100 -2.68 3.97 2.29
C GLY A 100 -2.71 4.79 1.00
N ALA A 101 -3.56 4.46 0.04
CA ALA A 101 -3.68 5.18 -1.21
C ALA A 101 -5.01 5.94 -1.30
N PHE A 102 -4.95 7.23 -1.67
CA PHE A 102 -6.10 8.14 -1.72
C PHE A 102 -6.02 9.06 -2.94
N TRP A 103 -7.18 9.51 -3.40
CA TRP A 103 -7.25 10.44 -4.51
C TRP A 103 -8.39 11.44 -4.37
N THR A 104 -8.25 12.58 -5.04
CA THR A 104 -9.34 13.54 -5.25
C THR A 104 -9.07 14.35 -6.51
N ILE A 105 -10.13 14.90 -7.10
CA ILE A 105 -10.01 15.87 -8.19
C ILE A 105 -10.58 17.19 -7.68
N LYS A 106 -9.75 18.24 -7.70
CA LYS A 106 -10.13 19.58 -7.26
C LYS A 106 -9.47 20.64 -8.15
N TYR A 107 -10.08 21.80 -8.22
CA TYR A 107 -9.46 22.98 -8.77
C TYR A 107 -8.60 23.64 -7.67
N PHE A 108 -7.40 24.05 -8.04
CA PHE A 108 -6.47 24.74 -7.18
C PHE A 108 -6.05 26.05 -7.79
N ASN A 109 -6.06 27.13 -7.03
CA ASN A 109 -5.41 28.36 -7.41
C ASN A 109 -3.92 28.33 -7.07
N ALA A 110 -3.11 28.89 -7.96
CA ALA A 110 -1.66 28.95 -7.76
C ALA A 110 -1.30 29.64 -6.43
N GLY A 111 -0.35 29.05 -5.72
CA GLY A 111 0.17 29.59 -4.45
C GLY A 111 -0.72 29.39 -3.23
N GLN A 112 -1.95 28.83 -3.38
CA GLN A 112 -2.78 28.48 -2.24
C GLN A 112 -2.24 27.23 -1.55
N GLY A 113 -2.10 27.31 -0.22
CA GLY A 113 -1.47 26.26 0.57
C GLY A 113 -2.44 25.16 0.98
N ILE A 114 -1.95 23.93 0.99
CA ILE A 114 -2.69 22.76 1.50
C ILE A 114 -1.80 21.88 2.36
N LYS A 115 -2.46 21.03 3.17
CA LYS A 115 -1.89 19.93 3.93
C LYS A 115 -2.84 18.74 3.96
N TRP A 116 -2.32 17.60 4.32
CA TRP A 116 -3.08 16.37 4.55
C TRP A 116 -2.94 15.89 5.98
N ALA A 117 -3.95 15.20 6.48
CA ALA A 117 -3.94 14.53 7.78
C ALA A 117 -4.87 13.31 7.76
N SER A 118 -4.55 12.28 8.51
CA SER A 118 -5.40 11.09 8.71
C SER A 118 -6.62 11.39 9.58
N GLU A 119 -6.49 12.40 10.43
CA GLU A 119 -7.56 12.91 11.29
C GLU A 119 -7.78 14.40 11.03
N LYS A 120 -8.95 14.91 11.40
CA LYS A 120 -9.26 16.35 11.30
C LYS A 120 -8.55 17.14 12.40
N SER A 121 -7.20 17.10 12.37
CA SER A 121 -6.34 17.77 13.33
C SER A 121 -4.99 18.14 12.69
N ASP A 122 -4.29 19.10 13.30
CA ASP A 122 -2.94 19.50 12.85
C ASP A 122 -1.83 18.62 13.41
N ALA A 123 -2.12 17.75 14.37
CA ALA A 123 -1.11 17.02 15.15
C ALA A 123 -0.16 16.18 14.27
N GLU A 124 -0.71 15.54 13.23
CA GLU A 124 0.04 14.70 12.30
C GLU A 124 -0.14 15.15 10.83
N SER A 125 -0.40 16.45 10.66
CA SER A 125 -0.56 16.99 9.30
C SER A 125 0.77 17.04 8.55
N PHE A 126 0.73 16.69 7.27
CA PHE A 126 1.91 16.70 6.41
C PHE A 126 1.61 17.44 5.09
N ALA A 127 2.66 17.92 4.43
CA ALA A 127 2.58 18.57 3.12
C ALA A 127 3.43 17.87 2.07
N SER A 128 4.19 16.86 2.45
CA SER A 128 5.05 16.07 1.57
C SER A 128 5.20 14.66 2.09
N LEU A 129 5.50 13.76 1.18
CA LEU A 129 6.05 12.44 1.43
C LEU A 129 7.46 12.38 0.81
N GLY A 130 8.06 11.20 0.73
CA GLY A 130 9.42 11.05 0.17
C GLY A 130 9.55 11.51 -1.27
N THR A 131 8.51 11.31 -2.09
CA THR A 131 8.48 11.75 -3.50
C THR A 131 7.31 12.68 -3.72
N ASN A 132 7.59 13.86 -4.27
CA ASN A 132 6.59 14.90 -4.55
C ASN A 132 6.66 15.29 -6.02
N VAL A 133 5.55 15.19 -6.75
CA VAL A 133 5.50 15.39 -8.20
C VAL A 133 4.51 16.50 -8.56
N ASN A 134 4.97 17.48 -9.36
CA ASN A 134 4.19 18.59 -9.91
C ASN A 134 3.57 19.54 -8.88
N TYR A 135 4.17 19.64 -7.71
CA TYR A 135 3.86 20.66 -6.72
C TYR A 135 5.11 20.99 -5.88
N VAL A 136 5.08 22.06 -5.14
CA VAL A 136 6.18 22.51 -4.29
C VAL A 136 5.72 22.63 -2.83
N VAL A 137 6.64 22.41 -1.89
CA VAL A 137 6.40 22.69 -0.48
C VAL A 137 7.12 23.95 -0.10
N GLY A 138 6.36 24.96 0.29
CA GLY A 138 6.90 26.24 0.71
C GLY A 138 7.60 26.19 2.07
N SER A 139 8.36 27.23 2.40
CA SER A 139 9.02 27.38 3.70
C SER A 139 8.06 27.41 4.88
N ASN A 140 6.77 27.69 4.64
CA ASN A 140 5.68 27.62 5.61
C ASN A 140 5.17 26.19 5.86
N GLY A 141 5.79 25.16 5.24
CA GLY A 141 5.37 23.77 5.39
C GLY A 141 4.03 23.44 4.75
N ARG A 142 3.65 24.16 3.68
CA ARG A 142 2.42 23.93 2.92
C ARG A 142 2.73 23.52 1.50
N ALA A 143 1.98 22.58 0.97
CA ALA A 143 2.04 22.20 -0.43
C ALA A 143 1.28 23.21 -1.28
N THR A 144 1.82 23.59 -2.43
CA THR A 144 1.20 24.54 -3.37
C THR A 144 1.44 24.12 -4.80
N VAL A 145 0.52 24.47 -5.70
CA VAL A 145 0.73 24.35 -7.15
C VAL A 145 1.22 25.69 -7.72
N GLU A 146 2.06 25.64 -8.73
CA GLU A 146 2.58 26.84 -9.38
C GLU A 146 1.61 27.45 -10.41
N THR A 147 0.71 26.63 -10.94
CA THR A 147 -0.25 27.04 -11.95
C THR A 147 -1.67 26.66 -11.51
N SER A 148 -2.59 27.60 -11.61
CA SER A 148 -4.00 27.33 -11.33
C SER A 148 -4.59 26.33 -12.31
N GLY A 149 -5.45 25.43 -11.83
CA GLY A 149 -6.08 24.45 -12.69
C GLY A 149 -6.78 23.32 -11.94
N LEU A 150 -7.40 22.44 -12.70
CA LEU A 150 -7.96 21.20 -12.20
C LEU A 150 -6.85 20.15 -12.08
N TYR A 151 -6.73 19.52 -10.90
CA TYR A 151 -5.73 18.49 -10.64
C TYR A 151 -6.38 17.24 -10.05
N LEU A 152 -5.90 16.11 -10.53
CA LEU A 152 -5.98 14.83 -9.83
C LEU A 152 -4.84 14.82 -8.81
N VAL A 153 -5.20 14.83 -7.54
CA VAL A 153 -4.25 14.66 -6.43
C VAL A 153 -4.28 13.20 -6.02
N TYR A 154 -3.14 12.55 -6.06
CA TYR A 154 -2.97 11.18 -5.61
C TYR A 154 -1.93 11.14 -4.49
N VAL A 155 -2.30 10.53 -3.39
CA VAL A 155 -1.44 10.32 -2.21
C VAL A 155 -1.31 8.82 -1.98
N ASP A 156 -0.09 8.32 -1.98
CA ASP A 156 0.23 6.91 -1.74
C ASP A 156 1.27 6.82 -0.62
N MET A 157 0.80 6.53 0.58
CA MET A 157 1.64 6.41 1.76
C MET A 157 2.54 5.15 1.68
N ASN A 158 2.05 4.09 1.03
CA ASN A 158 2.81 2.86 0.85
C ASN A 158 4.03 3.06 -0.05
N ARG A 159 3.86 3.87 -1.12
CA ARG A 159 4.95 4.24 -2.04
C ARG A 159 5.68 5.51 -1.62
N ASN A 160 5.24 6.14 -0.53
CA ASN A 160 5.80 7.40 -0.05
C ASN A 160 5.76 8.50 -1.12
N LEU A 161 4.61 8.66 -1.80
CA LEU A 161 4.43 9.45 -3.01
C LEU A 161 3.22 10.37 -2.93
N ILE A 162 3.37 11.61 -3.39
CA ILE A 162 2.25 12.51 -3.70
C ILE A 162 2.43 13.04 -5.11
N THR A 163 1.36 12.99 -5.92
CA THR A 163 1.36 13.56 -7.28
C THR A 163 0.20 14.51 -7.50
N PHE A 164 0.45 15.54 -8.31
CA PHE A 164 -0.55 16.44 -8.87
C PHE A 164 -0.51 16.33 -10.39
N GLU A 165 -1.55 15.78 -10.98
CA GLU A 165 -1.62 15.56 -12.42
C GLU A 165 -2.87 16.22 -13.00
N LYS A 166 -2.79 16.60 -14.26
CA LYS A 166 -4.01 17.05 -14.96
C LYS A 166 -4.91 15.85 -15.14
N PRO A 167 -6.16 15.90 -14.67
CA PRO A 167 -7.05 14.76 -14.81
C PRO A 167 -7.36 14.53 -16.28
N ALA A 168 -7.27 13.27 -16.70
CA ALA A 168 -7.80 12.80 -17.97
C ALA A 168 -9.02 11.92 -17.68
N VAL A 169 -10.18 12.31 -18.23
CA VAL A 169 -11.40 11.52 -18.12
C VAL A 169 -11.68 10.92 -19.48
N TYR A 170 -11.83 9.61 -19.51
CA TYR A 170 -12.10 8.85 -20.72
C TYR A 170 -13.53 8.32 -20.66
N GLY A 171 -14.26 8.51 -21.75
CA GLY A 171 -15.60 7.95 -21.91
C GLY A 171 -15.55 6.63 -22.67
N ILE A 172 -16.42 5.70 -22.29
CA ILE A 172 -16.59 4.41 -22.92
C ILE A 172 -18.07 4.13 -23.10
N GLY A 173 -18.46 3.61 -24.25
CA GLY A 173 -19.84 3.25 -24.56
C GLY A 173 -20.26 3.66 -25.95
N GLU A 174 -21.49 3.30 -26.36
CA GLU A 174 -22.03 3.55 -27.68
C GLU A 174 -22.15 5.06 -28.07
N CYS A 175 -22.22 5.93 -27.06
CA CYS A 175 -22.21 7.39 -27.27
C CYS A 175 -20.82 7.93 -27.65
N PHE A 176 -19.78 7.11 -27.56
CA PHE A 176 -18.42 7.42 -27.95
C PHE A 176 -18.02 6.59 -29.18
N ASP A 177 -18.55 6.98 -30.37
CA ASP A 177 -18.22 6.40 -31.67
C ASP A 177 -18.67 4.95 -31.95
N GLY A 178 -19.59 4.39 -31.17
CA GLY A 178 -20.20 3.08 -31.46
C GLY A 178 -19.23 1.89 -31.52
N GLN A 179 -18.06 2.00 -30.90
CA GLN A 179 -17.06 0.92 -30.85
C GLN A 179 -17.28 0.07 -29.62
N GLU A 180 -17.25 -1.26 -29.76
CA GLU A 180 -17.06 -2.16 -28.62
C GLU A 180 -15.70 -1.91 -28.00
N VAL A 181 -15.69 -1.48 -26.75
CA VAL A 181 -14.47 -1.02 -26.10
C VAL A 181 -13.97 -2.09 -25.14
N SER A 182 -12.78 -2.59 -25.39
CA SER A 182 -12.06 -3.34 -24.39
C SER A 182 -11.50 -2.41 -23.31
N PHE A 183 -11.52 -2.82 -22.02
CA PHE A 183 -10.94 -2.08 -20.91
C PHE A 183 -9.40 -2.03 -20.91
N ASP A 184 -8.80 -2.23 -22.06
CA ASP A 184 -7.36 -2.12 -22.21
C ASP A 184 -6.98 -0.65 -22.38
N LEU A 185 -6.36 -0.08 -21.35
CA LEU A 185 -5.84 1.29 -21.35
C LEU A 185 -4.77 1.53 -22.43
N SER A 186 -4.20 0.49 -23.02
CA SER A 186 -3.32 0.57 -24.20
C SER A 186 -4.11 0.66 -25.50
N GLY A 187 -5.41 0.40 -25.46
CA GLY A 187 -6.28 0.37 -26.63
C GLY A 187 -6.68 1.76 -27.12
N GLN A 188 -6.85 1.90 -28.40
CA GLN A 188 -7.23 3.13 -29.11
C GLN A 188 -8.70 3.52 -28.94
N ASN A 189 -9.41 2.92 -27.99
CA ASN A 189 -10.87 2.95 -27.91
C ASN A 189 -11.42 3.87 -26.81
N PHE A 190 -10.59 4.75 -26.26
CA PHE A 190 -11.01 5.73 -25.27
C PHE A 190 -11.00 7.13 -25.90
N SER A 191 -12.13 7.79 -25.88
CA SER A 191 -12.21 9.20 -26.24
C SER A 191 -12.02 10.05 -25.01
N ALA A 192 -11.05 10.97 -25.04
CA ALA A 192 -10.87 11.93 -23.97
C ALA A 192 -12.09 12.86 -23.90
N VAL A 193 -12.71 12.99 -22.75
CA VAL A 193 -13.76 13.97 -22.52
C VAL A 193 -13.09 15.32 -22.32
N THR A 194 -13.18 16.18 -23.34
CA THR A 194 -12.75 17.57 -23.23
C THR A 194 -13.90 18.39 -22.71
N THR A 195 -13.74 19.02 -21.55
CA THR A 195 -14.65 20.07 -21.09
C THR A 195 -14.36 21.34 -21.88
N THR A 196 -15.32 21.79 -22.66
CA THR A 196 -15.32 23.14 -23.25
C THR A 196 -15.74 24.18 -22.22
#